data_34ea9312ba87724a70f59af25ee8f0e0
#
_entry.id   34ea9312ba87724a70f59af25ee8f0e0
#
_cell.length_a   1.000
_cell.length_b   1.000
_cell.length_c   1.000
_cell.angle_alpha   90.00
_cell.angle_beta   90.00
_cell.angle_gamma   90.00
#
_symmetry.space_group_name_H-M   'P 1'
#
loop_
_entity.id
_entity.type
_entity.pdbx_description
1 polymer ?
#
loop_
_entity_poly.entity_id
_entity_poly.type
_entity_poly.pdbx_seq_one_letter_code
_entity_poly.pdbx_strand_id
1 'polypeptide(L)'
;KINLSNSFFKVVSITDGDTIKIEVNGKIERVRLLGIDSPDTYKKKQCFGNEATSMMNNLVKDKYVRLEKDSIQPDRDGFGRLLRYVYLENGSLINEEMVKRGYAFAYKKYNSNKLNDFIKLEKKAKSERLGLWGSCSIIFSRIFYYITRN
;
A
#
# COMPACT_ATOMS: atom_id res chain seq x y z
N LYS A 1 -10.65 22.82 9.29
CA LYS A 1 -9.73 21.71 8.97
C LYS A 1 -10.24 20.45 9.65
N ILE A 2 -10.60 19.42 8.88
CA ILE A 2 -10.99 18.12 9.43
C ILE A 2 -9.74 17.45 9.97
N ASN A 3 -9.74 17.13 11.26
CA ASN A 3 -8.66 16.34 11.84
C ASN A 3 -8.88 14.87 11.45
N LEU A 4 -8.20 14.44 10.39
CA LEU A 4 -8.32 13.07 9.87
C LEU A 4 -7.67 12.02 10.80
N SER A 5 -6.91 12.43 11.80
CA SER A 5 -6.07 11.51 12.58
C SER A 5 -6.82 10.58 13.53
N ASN A 6 -8.01 10.95 13.99
CA ASN A 6 -8.81 10.16 14.94
C ASN A 6 -10.16 9.70 14.37
N SER A 7 -10.45 10.02 13.12
CA SER A 7 -11.70 9.65 12.47
C SER A 7 -11.53 8.39 11.63
N PHE A 8 -12.60 7.61 11.53
CA PHE A 8 -12.69 6.47 10.65
C PHE A 8 -13.49 6.83 9.40
N PHE A 9 -13.01 6.39 8.25
CA PHE A 9 -13.61 6.67 6.94
C PHE A 9 -13.96 5.37 6.24
N LYS A 10 -15.10 5.35 5.57
CA LYS A 10 -15.53 4.17 4.79
C LYS A 10 -14.69 4.03 3.54
N VAL A 11 -14.16 2.83 3.31
CA VAL A 11 -13.53 2.46 2.04
C VAL A 11 -14.64 2.16 1.03
N VAL A 12 -14.68 2.93 -0.05
CA VAL A 12 -15.74 2.81 -1.07
C VAL A 12 -15.31 2.01 -2.29
N SER A 13 -14.02 2.00 -2.62
CA SER A 13 -13.47 1.18 -3.70
C SER A 13 -11.95 1.00 -3.58
N ILE A 14 -11.44 0.03 -4.31
CA ILE A 14 -10.02 -0.29 -4.41
C ILE A 14 -9.55 0.00 -5.83
N THR A 15 -8.48 0.76 -5.98
CA THR A 15 -7.85 1.02 -7.28
C THR A 15 -6.89 -0.12 -7.64
N ASP A 16 -5.96 -0.43 -6.72
CA ASP A 16 -4.98 -1.51 -6.84
C ASP A 16 -4.43 -1.90 -5.46
N GLY A 17 -3.32 -2.63 -5.41
CA GLY A 17 -2.76 -3.14 -4.16
C GLY A 17 -2.17 -2.10 -3.22
N ASP A 18 -2.05 -0.84 -3.62
CA ASP A 18 -1.52 0.25 -2.77
C ASP A 18 -2.32 1.55 -2.81
N THR A 19 -3.47 1.55 -3.48
CA THR A 19 -4.32 2.73 -3.64
C THR A 19 -5.79 2.38 -3.41
N ILE A 20 -6.41 3.09 -2.49
CA ILE A 20 -7.84 2.94 -2.14
C ILE A 20 -8.57 4.27 -2.29
N LYS A 21 -9.89 4.21 -2.33
CA LYS A 21 -10.77 5.37 -2.28
C LYS A 21 -11.64 5.31 -1.04
N ILE A 22 -11.74 6.44 -0.36
CA ILE A 22 -12.54 6.59 0.86
C ILE A 22 -13.54 7.73 0.69
N GLU A 23 -14.56 7.73 1.51
CA GLU A 23 -15.52 8.83 1.59
C GLU A 23 -15.19 9.74 2.78
N VAL A 24 -15.01 11.03 2.49
CA VAL A 24 -14.77 12.07 3.48
C VAL A 24 -15.80 13.18 3.27
N ASN A 25 -16.75 13.33 4.18
CA ASN A 25 -17.82 14.36 4.10
C ASN A 25 -18.56 14.36 2.75
N GLY A 26 -18.94 13.20 2.28
CA GLY A 26 -19.67 13.04 1.01
C GLY A 26 -18.80 13.18 -0.25
N LYS A 27 -17.51 13.37 -0.11
CA LYS A 27 -16.55 13.44 -1.22
C LYS A 27 -15.63 12.23 -1.24
N ILE A 28 -15.25 11.81 -2.44
CA ILE A 28 -14.30 10.71 -2.63
C ILE A 28 -12.88 11.24 -2.60
N GLU A 29 -12.07 10.69 -1.71
CA GLU A 29 -10.63 10.96 -1.63
C GLU A 29 -9.86 9.70 -2.02
N ARG A 30 -8.80 9.89 -2.81
CA ARG A 30 -7.86 8.83 -3.14
C ARG A 30 -6.75 8.78 -2.10
N VAL A 31 -6.42 7.59 -1.62
CA VAL A 31 -5.37 7.36 -0.63
C VAL A 31 -4.32 6.43 -1.22
N ARG A 32 -3.09 6.91 -1.33
CA ARG A 32 -1.92 6.12 -1.68
C ARG A 32 -1.23 5.68 -0.39
N LEU A 33 -1.15 4.39 -0.17
CA LEU A 33 -0.54 3.84 1.03
C LEU A 33 0.96 4.13 1.06
N LEU A 34 1.43 4.73 2.16
CA LEU A 34 2.83 5.11 2.35
C LEU A 34 3.75 3.89 2.52
N GLY A 35 4.94 4.02 1.99
CA GLY A 35 6.06 3.11 2.23
C GLY A 35 5.96 1.76 1.54
N ILE A 36 4.93 1.53 0.74
CA ILE A 36 4.75 0.29 -0.03
C ILE A 36 4.54 0.58 -1.51
N ASP A 37 4.80 -0.42 -2.33
CA ASP A 37 4.58 -0.38 -3.77
C ASP A 37 4.08 -1.74 -4.25
N SER A 38 2.86 -1.79 -4.77
CA SER A 38 2.29 -3.03 -5.29
C SER A 38 2.55 -3.18 -6.79
N PRO A 39 2.57 -4.41 -7.32
CA PRO A 39 2.66 -4.61 -8.77
C PRO A 39 1.50 -3.92 -9.50
N ASP A 40 1.80 -3.26 -10.61
CA ASP A 40 0.83 -2.50 -11.41
C ASP A 40 -0.17 -3.39 -12.14
N THR A 41 -1.41 -2.90 -12.25
CA THR A 41 -2.47 -3.52 -13.05
C THR A 41 -2.87 -2.67 -14.25
N TYR A 42 -2.50 -1.39 -14.29
CA TYR A 42 -3.09 -0.42 -15.20
C TYR A 42 -2.38 -0.29 -16.55
N LYS A 43 -1.17 0.24 -16.62
CA LYS A 43 -0.50 0.52 -17.90
C LYS A 43 0.24 -0.67 -18.48
N LYS A 44 0.90 -1.43 -17.62
CA LYS A 44 1.63 -2.63 -17.97
C LYS A 44 1.40 -3.62 -16.84
N LYS A 45 0.51 -4.57 -17.09
CA LYS A 45 0.17 -5.58 -16.12
C LYS A 45 1.43 -6.31 -15.66
N GLN A 46 1.76 -6.12 -14.40
CA GLN A 46 2.88 -6.81 -13.75
C GLN A 46 2.41 -8.12 -13.14
N CYS A 47 3.34 -9.05 -13.00
CA CYS A 47 3.10 -10.30 -12.26
C CYS A 47 2.58 -9.96 -10.85
N PHE A 48 1.56 -10.65 -10.41
CA PHE A 48 0.93 -10.50 -9.09
C PHE A 48 0.11 -9.20 -8.88
N GLY A 49 -0.12 -8.40 -9.92
CA GLY A 49 -0.90 -7.17 -9.81
C GLY A 49 -2.36 -7.42 -9.45
N ASN A 50 -3.01 -8.38 -10.11
CA ASN A 50 -4.39 -8.75 -9.81
C ASN A 50 -4.54 -9.33 -8.40
N GLU A 51 -3.60 -10.18 -8.00
CA GLU A 51 -3.57 -10.80 -6.67
C GLU A 51 -3.40 -9.75 -5.57
N ALA A 52 -2.52 -8.75 -5.79
CA ALA A 52 -2.34 -7.64 -4.84
C ALA A 52 -3.62 -6.80 -4.73
N THR A 53 -4.28 -6.50 -5.84
CA THR A 53 -5.57 -5.79 -5.83
C THR A 53 -6.65 -6.58 -5.11
N SER A 54 -6.74 -7.89 -5.35
CA SER A 54 -7.69 -8.78 -4.67
C SER A 54 -7.42 -8.86 -3.16
N MET A 55 -6.15 -8.92 -2.75
CA MET A 55 -5.79 -8.92 -1.33
C MET A 55 -6.18 -7.61 -0.65
N MET A 56 -5.87 -6.46 -1.27
CA MET A 56 -6.31 -5.17 -0.75
C MET A 56 -7.82 -5.12 -0.59
N ASN A 57 -8.56 -5.59 -1.60
CA ASN A 57 -10.01 -5.67 -1.55
C ASN A 57 -10.50 -6.54 -0.37
N ASN A 58 -9.91 -7.71 -0.17
CA ASN A 58 -10.26 -8.60 0.95
C ASN A 58 -9.98 -7.98 2.32
N LEU A 59 -8.91 -7.18 2.41
CA LEU A 59 -8.52 -6.56 3.67
C LEU A 59 -9.43 -5.38 4.07
N VAL A 60 -9.83 -4.54 3.11
CA VAL A 60 -10.43 -3.24 3.45
C VAL A 60 -11.79 -2.94 2.81
N LYS A 61 -12.29 -3.75 1.86
CA LYS A 61 -13.57 -3.47 1.20
C LYS A 61 -14.70 -3.34 2.22
N ASP A 62 -15.50 -2.27 2.08
CA ASP A 62 -16.65 -1.96 2.93
C ASP A 62 -16.32 -1.77 4.43
N LYS A 63 -15.03 -1.67 4.75
CA LYS A 63 -14.57 -1.41 6.11
C LYS A 63 -14.30 0.08 6.34
N TYR A 64 -14.17 0.43 7.60
CA TYR A 64 -13.79 1.76 8.05
C TYR A 64 -12.31 1.76 8.42
N VAL A 65 -11.59 2.79 7.98
CA VAL A 65 -10.14 2.93 8.18
C VAL A 65 -9.80 4.27 8.83
N ARG A 66 -8.78 4.24 9.68
CA ARG A 66 -8.13 5.43 10.22
C ARG A 66 -6.89 5.73 9.39
N LEU A 67 -6.62 7.02 9.19
CA LEU A 67 -5.50 7.50 8.38
C LEU A 67 -4.47 8.20 9.27
N GLU A 68 -3.20 7.83 9.12
CA GLU A 68 -2.08 8.44 9.83
C GLU A 68 -1.10 9.06 8.84
N LYS A 69 -0.69 10.29 9.10
CA LYS A 69 0.35 10.98 8.34
C LYS A 69 1.74 10.48 8.70
N ASP A 70 2.67 10.65 7.78
CA ASP A 70 4.11 10.53 8.03
C ASP A 70 4.69 11.92 8.29
N SER A 71 5.65 12.04 9.21
CA SER A 71 6.28 13.33 9.51
C SER A 71 7.28 13.79 8.44
N ILE A 72 7.77 12.86 7.62
CA ILE A 72 8.77 13.11 6.56
C ILE A 72 8.09 13.38 5.23
N GLN A 73 6.99 12.67 4.93
CA GLN A 73 6.31 12.74 3.66
C GLN A 73 5.30 13.89 3.58
N PRO A 74 5.06 14.47 2.39
CA PRO A 74 4.03 15.48 2.20
C PRO A 74 2.63 14.92 2.43
N ASP A 75 1.65 15.81 2.59
CA ASP A 75 0.25 15.44 2.76
C ASP A 75 -0.34 14.70 1.56
N ARG A 76 0.02 15.18 0.36
CA ARG A 76 -0.42 14.60 -0.93
C ARG A 76 0.76 14.43 -1.88
N ASP A 77 0.61 13.48 -2.80
CA ASP A 77 1.56 13.32 -3.90
C ASP A 77 1.24 14.26 -5.09
N GLY A 78 2.06 14.19 -6.15
CA GLY A 78 1.89 14.99 -7.34
C GLY A 78 0.59 14.72 -8.13
N PHE A 79 -0.13 13.64 -7.82
CA PHE A 79 -1.44 13.29 -8.39
C PHE A 79 -2.62 13.69 -7.49
N GLY A 80 -2.36 14.38 -6.39
CA GLY A 80 -3.37 14.84 -5.43
C GLY A 80 -3.87 13.75 -4.48
N ARG A 81 -3.25 12.57 -4.45
CA ARG A 81 -3.62 11.48 -3.54
C ARG A 81 -3.08 11.75 -2.14
N LEU A 82 -3.90 11.49 -1.12
CA LEU A 82 -3.46 11.52 0.28
C LEU A 82 -2.41 10.43 0.51
N LEU A 83 -1.29 10.78 1.12
CA LEU A 83 -0.24 9.83 1.51
C LEU A 83 -0.44 9.44 2.97
N ARG A 84 -0.80 8.17 3.24
CA ARG A 84 -1.20 7.72 4.59
C ARG A 84 -0.77 6.30 4.91
N TYR A 85 -0.55 6.09 6.20
CA TYR A 85 -0.66 4.76 6.81
C TYR A 85 -2.14 4.48 7.08
N VAL A 86 -2.61 3.30 6.73
CA VAL A 86 -4.02 2.92 6.78
C VAL A 86 -4.23 1.84 7.82
N TYR A 87 -5.01 2.14 8.86
CA TYR A 87 -5.32 1.22 9.96
C TYR A 87 -6.78 0.79 9.93
N LEU A 88 -7.02 -0.48 10.17
CA LEU A 88 -8.36 -0.99 10.49
C LEU A 88 -8.75 -0.64 11.92
N GLU A 89 -10.04 -0.80 12.25
CA GLU A 89 -10.57 -0.59 13.60
C GLU A 89 -9.92 -1.50 14.65
N ASN A 90 -9.49 -2.71 14.26
CA ASN A 90 -8.78 -3.66 15.12
C ASN A 90 -7.29 -3.30 15.35
N GLY A 91 -6.81 -2.19 14.78
CA GLY A 91 -5.42 -1.75 14.88
C GLY A 91 -4.47 -2.31 13.84
N SER A 92 -4.93 -3.18 12.94
CA SER A 92 -4.08 -3.73 11.87
C SER A 92 -3.63 -2.62 10.90
N LEU A 93 -2.34 -2.51 10.66
CA LEU A 93 -1.75 -1.62 9.67
C LEU A 93 -1.75 -2.30 8.30
N ILE A 94 -2.58 -1.82 7.39
CA ILE A 94 -2.77 -2.44 6.07
C ILE A 94 -1.50 -2.36 5.21
N ASN A 95 -0.76 -1.23 5.27
CA ASN A 95 0.54 -1.10 4.61
C ASN A 95 1.47 -2.26 4.98
N GLU A 96 1.55 -2.57 6.26
CA GLU A 96 2.37 -3.66 6.82
C GLU A 96 1.86 -5.03 6.35
N GLU A 97 0.55 -5.26 6.40
CA GLU A 97 -0.05 -6.54 5.99
C GLU A 97 0.24 -6.87 4.52
N MET A 98 0.21 -5.89 3.65
CA MET A 98 0.52 -6.08 2.22
C MET A 98 1.98 -6.53 2.00
N VAL A 99 2.92 -5.92 2.70
CA VAL A 99 4.36 -6.29 2.60
C VAL A 99 4.62 -7.64 3.26
N LYS A 100 4.11 -7.83 4.46
CA LYS A 100 4.28 -9.05 5.26
C LYS A 100 3.80 -10.31 4.55
N ARG A 101 2.71 -10.21 3.80
CA ARG A 101 2.11 -11.31 3.04
C ARG A 101 2.69 -11.50 1.65
N GLY A 102 3.60 -10.62 1.21
CA GLY A 102 4.22 -10.68 -0.12
C GLY A 102 3.34 -10.16 -1.25
N TYR A 103 2.46 -9.19 -0.98
CA TYR A 103 1.61 -8.55 -2.00
C TYR A 103 2.07 -7.14 -2.39
N ALA A 104 3.08 -6.62 -1.73
CA ALA A 104 3.72 -5.36 -2.06
C ALA A 104 5.19 -5.37 -1.64
N PHE A 105 5.97 -4.52 -2.29
CA PHE A 105 7.35 -4.21 -1.92
C PHE A 105 7.39 -3.13 -0.85
N ALA A 106 8.45 -3.10 -0.03
CA ALA A 106 8.83 -1.90 0.71
C ALA A 106 9.31 -0.84 -0.30
N TYR A 107 8.70 0.35 -0.28
CA TYR A 107 8.98 1.42 -1.25
C TYR A 107 10.18 2.26 -0.83
N LYS A 108 11.36 1.91 -1.34
CA LYS A 108 12.65 2.47 -0.91
C LYS A 108 13.04 3.79 -1.60
N LYS A 109 12.25 4.25 -2.57
CA LYS A 109 12.55 5.47 -3.32
C LYS A 109 12.51 6.72 -2.44
N TYR A 110 11.58 6.76 -1.51
CA TYR A 110 11.39 7.86 -0.56
C TYR A 110 11.48 7.35 0.87
N ASN A 111 12.15 8.11 1.73
CA ASN A 111 12.19 7.79 3.14
C ASN A 111 10.82 8.02 3.81
N SER A 112 10.52 7.21 4.80
CA SER A 112 9.32 7.34 5.63
C SER A 112 9.57 6.73 7.01
N ASN A 113 8.76 7.12 7.99
CA ASN A 113 8.96 6.72 9.38
C ASN A 113 8.94 5.19 9.59
N LYS A 114 8.17 4.46 8.79
CA LYS A 114 8.00 3.01 8.94
C LYS A 114 8.78 2.19 7.90
N LEU A 115 9.59 2.84 7.06
CA LEU A 115 10.30 2.16 5.97
C LEU A 115 11.20 1.02 6.46
N ASN A 116 11.94 1.23 7.54
CA ASN A 116 12.84 0.20 8.07
C ASN A 116 12.07 -1.05 8.55
N ASP A 117 10.91 -0.86 9.15
CA ASP A 117 10.05 -1.98 9.56
C ASP A 117 9.53 -2.73 8.34
N PHE A 118 9.10 -2.03 7.29
CA PHE A 118 8.64 -2.64 6.03
C PHE A 118 9.76 -3.39 5.31
N ILE A 119 10.99 -2.87 5.34
CA ILE A 119 12.17 -3.57 4.78
C ILE A 119 12.42 -4.90 5.50
N LYS A 120 12.29 -4.93 6.83
CA LYS A 120 12.43 -6.17 7.61
C LYS A 120 11.36 -7.19 7.25
N LEU A 121 10.10 -6.75 7.12
CA LEU A 121 8.99 -7.60 6.70
C LEU A 121 9.16 -8.12 5.27
N GLU A 122 9.63 -7.26 4.35
CA GLU A 122 9.96 -7.66 2.98
C GLU A 122 11.01 -8.76 2.95
N LYS A 123 12.08 -8.62 3.72
CA LYS A 123 13.13 -9.64 3.83
C LYS A 123 12.57 -10.98 4.28
N LYS A 124 11.70 -10.97 5.29
CA LYS A 124 11.05 -12.19 5.78
C LYS A 124 10.14 -12.81 4.74
N ALA A 125 9.26 -12.03 4.13
CA ALA A 125 8.37 -12.49 3.07
C ALA A 125 9.15 -13.11 1.89
N LYS A 126 10.26 -12.47 1.51
CA LYS A 126 11.15 -12.95 0.44
C LYS A 126 11.82 -14.29 0.83
N SER A 127 12.34 -14.41 2.03
CA SER A 127 12.98 -15.65 2.52
C SER A 127 12.00 -16.83 2.58
N GLU A 128 10.74 -16.56 2.90
CA GLU A 128 9.67 -17.56 2.96
C GLU A 128 8.95 -17.74 1.61
N ARG A 129 9.36 -17.02 0.56
CA ARG A 129 8.80 -17.06 -0.79
C ARG A 129 7.29 -16.78 -0.82
N LEU A 130 6.82 -15.88 0.02
CA LEU A 130 5.39 -15.52 0.11
C LEU A 130 4.95 -14.65 -1.08
N GLY A 131 3.75 -14.87 -1.54
CA GLY A 131 3.10 -14.06 -2.56
C GLY A 131 3.93 -13.89 -3.83
N LEU A 132 4.21 -12.66 -4.22
CA LEU A 132 4.99 -12.32 -5.42
C LEU A 132 6.42 -12.90 -5.38
N TRP A 133 7.00 -13.09 -4.21
CA TRP A 133 8.35 -13.64 -4.06
C TRP A 133 8.47 -15.10 -4.43
N GLY A 134 7.38 -15.86 -4.37
CA GLY A 134 7.32 -17.25 -4.81
C GLY A 134 6.77 -17.41 -6.23
N SER A 135 6.03 -16.44 -6.73
CA SER A 135 5.26 -16.55 -7.99
C SER A 135 5.86 -15.78 -9.16
N CYS A 136 6.73 -14.80 -8.92
CA CYS A 136 7.23 -13.87 -9.93
C CYS A 136 8.75 -13.93 -10.06
N SER A 137 9.24 -13.63 -11.27
CA SER A 137 10.65 -13.29 -11.48
C SER A 137 10.84 -11.80 -11.16
N ILE A 138 11.72 -11.49 -10.21
CA ILE A 138 11.91 -10.13 -9.71
C ILE A 138 13.27 -9.62 -10.16
N ILE A 139 13.28 -8.45 -10.81
CA ILE A 139 14.48 -7.78 -11.28
C ILE A 139 14.69 -6.51 -10.46
N PHE A 140 15.86 -6.38 -9.85
CA PHE A 140 16.28 -5.15 -9.19
C PHE A 140 16.65 -4.13 -10.26
N SER A 141 15.95 -3.00 -10.30
CA SER A 141 16.33 -1.87 -11.15
C SER A 141 17.29 -0.93 -10.41
N ARG A 142 18.15 -0.24 -11.17
CA ARG A 142 19.10 0.76 -10.62
C ARG A 142 18.44 1.91 -9.86
N ILE A 143 17.11 2.03 -9.93
CA ILE A 143 16.32 3.11 -9.30
C ILE A 143 15.60 2.61 -8.03
N PHE A 144 16.02 1.52 -7.43
CA PHE A 144 15.42 0.92 -6.22
C PHE A 144 14.00 0.34 -6.42
N TYR A 145 13.60 0.06 -7.66
CA TYR A 145 12.35 -0.64 -7.97
C TYR A 145 12.59 -2.10 -8.28
N TYR A 146 11.70 -2.92 -7.80
CA TYR A 146 11.56 -4.29 -8.30
C TYR A 146 10.53 -4.27 -9.43
N ILE A 147 10.90 -4.86 -10.57
CA ILE A 147 9.99 -5.06 -11.70
C ILE A 147 9.66 -6.55 -11.71
N THR A 148 8.37 -6.85 -11.62
CA THR A 148 7.90 -8.23 -11.72
C THR A 148 7.68 -8.58 -13.18
N ARG A 149 8.11 -9.77 -13.58
CA ARG A 149 7.83 -10.39 -14.89
C ARG A 149 7.16 -11.73 -14.67
N ASN A 150 6.28 -12.05 -15.60
CA ASN A 150 5.70 -13.40 -15.70
C ASN A 150 6.73 -14.36 -16.26
#